data_5dd5519c691cc4e78816c0c85de635f8
#
_entry.id   5dd5519c691cc4e78816c0c85de635f8
#
_cell.length_a   1.000
_cell.length_b   1.000
_cell.length_c   1.000
_cell.angle_alpha   90.00
_cell.angle_beta   90.00
_cell.angle_gamma   90.00
#
_symmetry.space_group_name_H-M   'P 1'
#
loop_
_entity.id
_entity.type
_entity.pdbx_description
1 polymer ?
#
loop_
_entity_poly.entity_id
_entity_poly.type
_entity_poly.pdbx_seq_one_letter_code
_entity_poly.pdbx_strand_id
1 'polypeptide(L)'
;YELVIIQAVLEHVINPNRVVKEIYRILADNAFVYAETPFMQCVHEGPYDFTRFSHSGHRWLFKKFKEISSGAHHGAFSSSLFILSYAISGLMRNKTIGILIRILFTRFSKFLDLINDEKSNIDVACGTYFLGIKSSDYSNKKIQIKIGTFYKGAQKK
;
A
#
# COMPACT_ATOMS: atom_id res chain seq x y z
N TYR A 1 -4.26 -18.99 -13.41
CA TYR A 1 -4.34 -17.59 -13.86
C TYR A 1 -2.93 -17.08 -14.14
N GLU A 2 -2.80 -16.18 -15.13
CA GLU A 2 -1.53 -15.56 -15.52
C GLU A 2 -1.30 -14.21 -14.85
N LEU A 3 -2.36 -13.58 -14.35
CA LEU A 3 -2.33 -12.31 -13.63
C LEU A 3 -3.44 -12.27 -12.60
N VAL A 4 -3.12 -11.78 -11.40
CA VAL A 4 -4.10 -11.39 -10.38
C VAL A 4 -3.85 -9.94 -9.98
N ILE A 5 -4.88 -9.12 -10.02
CA ILE A 5 -4.87 -7.72 -9.58
C ILE A 5 -5.75 -7.59 -8.33
N ILE A 6 -5.21 -6.97 -7.28
CA ILE A 6 -5.87 -6.78 -5.98
C ILE A 6 -5.71 -5.32 -5.58
N GLN A 7 -6.74 -4.52 -5.80
CA GLN A 7 -6.72 -3.10 -5.45
C GLN A 7 -7.78 -2.82 -4.38
N ALA A 8 -7.37 -2.26 -3.25
CA ALA A 8 -8.26 -1.90 -2.15
C ALA A 8 -9.17 -3.08 -1.72
N VAL A 9 -8.58 -4.26 -1.46
CA VAL A 9 -9.28 -5.48 -1.03
C VAL A 9 -8.70 -6.03 0.26
N LEU A 10 -7.37 -6.03 0.41
CA LEU A 10 -6.71 -6.73 1.52
C LEU A 10 -6.97 -6.07 2.88
N GLU A 11 -7.28 -4.80 2.90
CA GLU A 11 -7.71 -4.06 4.10
C GLU A 11 -9.09 -4.50 4.60
N HIS A 12 -9.93 -5.00 3.70
CA HIS A 12 -11.31 -5.42 3.98
C HIS A 12 -11.45 -6.91 4.31
N VAL A 13 -10.35 -7.62 4.43
CA VAL A 13 -10.37 -9.04 4.78
C VAL A 13 -9.77 -9.28 6.17
N ILE A 14 -10.39 -10.16 6.95
CA ILE A 14 -9.96 -10.49 8.31
C ILE A 14 -8.58 -11.16 8.31
N ASN A 15 -8.28 -11.99 7.29
CA ASN A 15 -7.02 -12.72 7.21
C ASN A 15 -6.34 -12.54 5.85
N PRO A 16 -5.62 -11.42 5.63
CA PRO A 16 -4.92 -11.15 4.37
C PRO A 16 -3.87 -12.20 4.01
N ASN A 17 -3.20 -12.80 5.02
CA ASN A 17 -2.23 -13.87 4.76
C ASN A 17 -2.86 -15.09 4.07
N ARG A 18 -4.09 -15.44 4.46
CA ARG A 18 -4.83 -16.56 3.84
C ARG A 18 -5.19 -16.24 2.39
N VAL A 19 -5.61 -15.00 2.12
CA VAL A 19 -5.94 -14.54 0.76
C VAL A 19 -4.71 -14.59 -0.13
N VAL A 20 -3.58 -14.02 0.31
CA VAL A 20 -2.34 -14.02 -0.48
C VAL A 20 -1.79 -15.43 -0.70
N LYS A 21 -1.95 -16.33 0.28
CA LYS A 21 -1.60 -17.75 0.13
C LYS A 21 -2.44 -18.44 -0.95
N GLU A 22 -3.73 -18.14 -1.01
CA GLU A 22 -4.63 -18.68 -2.02
C GLU A 22 -4.33 -18.10 -3.41
N ILE A 23 -4.04 -16.81 -3.52
CA ILE A 23 -3.58 -16.17 -4.76
C ILE A 23 -2.31 -16.86 -5.28
N TYR A 24 -1.35 -17.12 -4.38
CA TYR A 24 -0.14 -17.86 -4.76
C TYR A 24 -0.46 -19.26 -5.29
N ARG A 25 -1.45 -19.94 -4.72
CA ARG A 25 -1.87 -21.29 -5.14
C ARG A 25 -2.48 -21.30 -6.54
N ILE A 26 -3.37 -20.34 -6.85
CA ILE A 26 -4.12 -20.31 -8.12
C ILE A 26 -3.36 -19.72 -9.31
N LEU A 27 -2.29 -18.96 -9.05
CA LEU A 27 -1.46 -18.40 -10.11
C LEU A 27 -0.63 -19.50 -10.78
N ALA A 28 -0.48 -19.42 -12.09
CA ALA A 28 0.48 -20.23 -12.85
C ALA A 28 1.93 -19.84 -12.50
N ASP A 29 2.88 -20.71 -12.78
CA ASP A 29 4.30 -20.38 -12.65
C ASP A 29 4.65 -19.28 -13.66
N ASN A 30 5.50 -18.34 -13.24
CA ASN A 30 5.85 -17.11 -13.97
C ASN A 30 4.68 -16.12 -14.17
N ALA A 31 3.55 -16.33 -13.50
CA ALA A 31 2.43 -15.39 -13.51
C ALA A 31 2.66 -14.20 -12.55
N PHE A 32 1.95 -13.12 -12.81
CA PHE A 32 2.10 -11.86 -12.10
C PHE A 32 1.05 -11.66 -11.02
N VAL A 33 1.43 -10.97 -9.96
CA VAL A 33 0.52 -10.40 -8.96
C VAL A 33 0.78 -8.91 -8.83
N TYR A 34 -0.28 -8.12 -8.87
CA TYR A 34 -0.26 -6.71 -8.54
C TYR A 34 -1.23 -6.46 -7.38
N ALA A 35 -0.76 -5.75 -6.36
CA ALA A 35 -1.57 -5.44 -5.19
C ALA A 35 -1.38 -3.98 -4.76
N GLU A 36 -2.46 -3.33 -4.35
CA GLU A 36 -2.45 -2.03 -3.70
C GLU A 36 -3.22 -2.12 -2.38
N THR A 37 -2.71 -1.47 -1.35
CA THR A 37 -3.35 -1.36 -0.03
C THR A 37 -3.18 0.03 0.54
N PRO A 38 -4.17 0.56 1.27
CA PRO A 38 -4.02 1.80 2.00
C PRO A 38 -3.01 1.67 3.14
N PHE A 39 -2.31 2.77 3.44
CA PHE A 39 -1.45 2.89 4.62
C PHE A 39 -1.88 4.09 5.46
N MET A 40 -1.49 5.33 5.08
CA MET A 40 -1.89 6.53 5.83
C MET A 40 -3.21 7.08 5.29
N GLN A 41 -4.26 6.28 5.42
CA GLN A 41 -5.62 6.66 5.06
C GLN A 41 -6.56 6.52 6.25
N CYS A 42 -7.55 7.42 6.32
CA CYS A 42 -8.65 7.29 7.26
C CYS A 42 -9.47 6.04 6.97
N VAL A 43 -10.14 5.53 8.00
CA VAL A 43 -11.07 4.40 7.87
C VAL A 43 -12.12 4.71 6.79
N HIS A 44 -12.36 3.75 5.92
CA HIS A 44 -13.42 3.77 4.92
C HIS A 44 -14.15 2.41 4.94
N GLU A 45 -15.30 2.29 4.30
CA GLU A 45 -16.18 1.11 4.39
C GLU A 45 -16.57 0.71 5.83
N GLY A 46 -16.42 1.63 6.80
CA GLY A 46 -16.87 1.50 8.18
C GLY A 46 -16.45 0.19 8.86
N PRO A 47 -17.39 -0.73 9.18
CA PRO A 47 -17.10 -1.92 9.97
C PRO A 47 -16.29 -2.99 9.23
N TYR A 48 -16.01 -2.82 7.95
CA TYR A 48 -15.27 -3.78 7.12
C TYR A 48 -13.84 -3.34 6.81
N ASP A 49 -13.28 -2.40 7.54
CA ASP A 49 -11.92 -1.89 7.36
C ASP A 49 -11.03 -2.39 8.51
N PHE A 50 -10.28 -3.47 8.29
CA PHE A 50 -9.61 -4.24 9.35
C PHE A 50 -8.11 -3.99 9.44
N THR A 51 -7.44 -3.63 8.32
CA THR A 51 -5.97 -3.66 8.29
C THR A 51 -5.38 -2.49 7.49
N ARG A 52 -4.22 -2.01 7.95
CA ARG A 52 -3.33 -1.11 7.22
C ARG A 52 -1.96 -1.74 7.12
N PHE A 53 -1.34 -1.64 5.95
CA PHE A 53 0.00 -2.16 5.73
C PHE A 53 0.98 -1.02 5.48
N SER A 54 2.02 -0.91 6.31
CA SER A 54 3.22 -0.17 5.92
C SER A 54 3.83 -0.81 4.68
N HIS A 55 4.66 -0.09 3.95
CA HIS A 55 5.35 -0.63 2.78
C HIS A 55 6.11 -1.94 3.09
N SER A 56 6.84 -1.99 4.21
CA SER A 56 7.52 -3.21 4.64
C SER A 56 6.57 -4.36 4.97
N GLY A 57 5.44 -4.06 5.63
CA GLY A 57 4.41 -5.05 5.95
C GLY A 57 3.75 -5.63 4.70
N HIS A 58 3.48 -4.77 3.70
CA HIS A 58 2.92 -5.19 2.41
C HIS A 58 3.89 -6.11 1.66
N ARG A 59 5.17 -5.73 1.55
CA ARG A 59 6.22 -6.57 0.96
C ARG A 59 6.40 -7.90 1.71
N TRP A 60 6.32 -7.88 3.05
CA TRP A 60 6.37 -9.10 3.85
C TRP A 60 5.19 -10.04 3.59
N LEU A 61 4.01 -9.49 3.38
CA LEU A 61 2.81 -10.26 3.03
C LEU A 61 3.02 -11.05 1.73
N PHE A 62 3.67 -10.44 0.73
CA PHE A 62 3.98 -11.03 -0.58
C PHE A 62 5.36 -11.68 -0.68
N LYS A 63 6.03 -11.98 0.43
CA LYS A 63 7.42 -12.51 0.49
C LYS A 63 7.69 -13.79 -0.29
N LYS A 64 6.66 -14.54 -0.69
CA LYS A 64 6.81 -15.74 -1.54
C LYS A 64 6.95 -15.43 -3.02
N PHE A 65 6.59 -14.24 -3.42
CA PHE A 65 6.74 -13.76 -4.78
C PHE A 65 8.12 -13.12 -4.96
N LYS A 66 8.71 -13.30 -6.12
CA LYS A 66 9.89 -12.51 -6.52
C LYS A 66 9.41 -11.10 -6.83
N GLU A 67 9.83 -10.13 -6.02
CA GLU A 67 9.47 -8.73 -6.22
C GLU A 67 10.08 -8.20 -7.52
N ILE A 68 9.26 -7.52 -8.32
CA ILE A 68 9.66 -6.76 -9.51
C ILE A 68 9.73 -5.28 -9.14
N SER A 69 8.68 -4.78 -8.50
CA SER A 69 8.59 -3.38 -8.07
C SER A 69 7.69 -3.25 -6.86
N SER A 70 7.97 -2.28 -6.01
CA SER A 70 7.09 -1.89 -4.92
C SER A 70 7.39 -0.45 -4.50
N GLY A 71 6.41 0.28 -4.01
CA GLY A 71 6.60 1.68 -3.64
C GLY A 71 5.35 2.32 -3.03
N ALA A 72 5.39 3.65 -2.99
CA ALA A 72 4.28 4.48 -2.54
C ALA A 72 3.24 4.68 -3.65
N HIS A 73 1.98 4.57 -3.28
CA HIS A 73 0.85 5.07 -4.06
C HIS A 73 0.39 6.38 -3.43
N HIS A 74 0.73 7.50 -4.02
CA HIS A 74 0.69 8.84 -3.44
C HIS A 74 1.57 8.98 -2.18
N GLY A 75 2.27 10.10 -2.09
CA GLY A 75 3.28 10.33 -1.07
C GLY A 75 2.78 11.09 0.16
N ALA A 76 3.73 11.72 0.83
CA ALA A 76 3.56 12.39 2.11
C ALA A 76 2.55 13.54 2.07
N PHE A 77 2.61 14.37 1.03
CA PHE A 77 1.73 15.53 0.90
C PHE A 77 0.29 15.16 0.60
N SER A 78 0.08 14.15 -0.26
CA SER A 78 -1.27 13.62 -0.53
C SER A 78 -1.89 12.98 0.71
N SER A 79 -1.11 12.22 1.49
CA SER A 79 -1.56 11.64 2.76
C SER A 79 -1.93 12.72 3.77
N SER A 80 -1.07 13.72 3.93
CA SER A 80 -1.30 14.84 4.84
C SER A 80 -2.56 15.61 4.48
N LEU A 81 -2.77 15.92 3.19
CA LEU A 81 -3.97 16.56 2.70
C LEU A 81 -5.23 15.76 3.01
N PHE A 82 -5.16 14.42 2.79
CA PHE A 82 -6.28 13.53 3.05
C PHE A 82 -6.67 13.54 4.53
N ILE A 83 -5.70 13.37 5.44
CA ILE A 83 -5.91 13.34 6.89
C ILE A 83 -6.41 14.71 7.38
N LEU A 84 -5.78 15.80 6.93
CA LEU A 84 -6.16 17.16 7.32
C LEU A 84 -7.59 17.50 6.88
N SER A 85 -7.94 17.14 5.64
CA SER A 85 -9.29 17.37 5.11
C SER A 85 -10.36 16.61 5.92
N TYR A 86 -10.02 15.41 6.37
CA TYR A 86 -10.89 14.62 7.23
C TYR A 86 -11.05 15.23 8.63
N ALA A 87 -9.95 15.71 9.22
CA ALA A 87 -9.96 16.37 10.52
C ALA A 87 -10.80 17.70 10.48
N ILE A 88 -10.62 18.50 9.43
CA ILE A 88 -11.40 19.74 9.24
C ILE A 88 -12.88 19.40 9.06
N SER A 89 -13.21 18.36 8.29
CA SER A 89 -14.60 17.90 8.14
C SER A 89 -15.24 17.56 9.48
N GLY A 90 -14.50 16.88 10.35
CA GLY A 90 -14.95 16.55 11.71
C GLY A 90 -15.17 17.78 12.58
N LEU A 91 -14.20 18.70 12.60
CA LEU A 91 -14.26 19.96 13.34
C LEU A 91 -15.46 20.81 12.92
N MET A 92 -15.67 20.94 11.61
CA MET A 92 -16.76 21.71 11.02
C MET A 92 -18.11 20.97 10.99
N ARG A 93 -18.12 19.69 11.40
CA ARG A 93 -19.28 18.79 11.29
C ARG A 93 -19.90 18.76 9.89
N ASN A 94 -19.07 18.95 8.87
CA ASN A 94 -19.50 19.03 7.48
C ASN A 94 -18.53 18.32 6.54
N LYS A 95 -18.95 17.17 6.01
CA LYS A 95 -18.14 16.35 5.09
C LYS A 95 -17.84 17.05 3.76
N THR A 96 -18.71 17.92 3.30
CA THR A 96 -18.55 18.63 2.02
C THR A 96 -17.32 19.52 2.03
N ILE A 97 -17.01 20.16 3.15
CA ILE A 97 -15.83 21.03 3.30
C ILE A 97 -14.54 20.23 3.04
N GLY A 98 -14.41 19.05 3.63
CA GLY A 98 -13.23 18.22 3.39
C GLY A 98 -13.12 17.72 1.95
N ILE A 99 -14.25 17.42 1.31
CA ILE A 99 -14.29 17.04 -0.11
C ILE A 99 -13.80 18.21 -0.98
N LEU A 100 -14.27 19.42 -0.74
CA LEU A 100 -13.86 20.63 -1.46
C LEU A 100 -12.36 20.92 -1.28
N ILE A 101 -11.84 20.80 -0.06
CA ILE A 101 -10.40 20.95 0.22
C ILE A 101 -9.60 19.94 -0.61
N ARG A 102 -10.01 18.67 -0.63
CA ARG A 102 -9.32 17.66 -1.42
C ARG A 102 -9.35 17.96 -2.91
N ILE A 103 -10.51 18.30 -3.46
CA ILE A 103 -10.64 18.64 -4.89
C ILE A 103 -9.71 19.81 -5.26
N LEU A 104 -9.68 20.85 -4.44
CA LEU A 104 -8.91 22.06 -4.70
C LEU A 104 -7.39 21.81 -4.64
N PHE A 105 -6.91 21.02 -3.66
CA PHE A 105 -5.48 20.89 -3.39
C PHE A 105 -4.86 19.56 -3.88
N THR A 106 -5.64 18.63 -4.42
CA THR A 106 -5.11 17.32 -4.85
C THR A 106 -4.01 17.43 -5.91
N ARG A 107 -4.17 18.31 -6.91
CA ARG A 107 -3.15 18.48 -7.95
C ARG A 107 -1.85 19.03 -7.37
N PHE A 108 -1.96 19.96 -6.45
CA PHE A 108 -0.80 20.57 -5.78
C PHE A 108 -0.08 19.56 -4.87
N SER A 109 -0.83 18.80 -4.07
CA SER A 109 -0.22 17.77 -3.21
C SER A 109 0.50 16.69 -4.02
N LYS A 110 -0.08 16.26 -5.15
CA LYS A 110 0.58 15.30 -6.07
C LYS A 110 1.85 15.87 -6.68
N PHE A 111 1.85 17.14 -7.06
CA PHE A 111 3.04 17.83 -7.54
C PHE A 111 4.15 17.85 -6.46
N LEU A 112 3.80 18.17 -5.22
CA LEU A 112 4.73 18.14 -4.10
C LEU A 112 5.27 16.72 -3.82
N ASP A 113 4.44 15.69 -3.95
CA ASP A 113 4.87 14.30 -3.83
C ASP A 113 5.92 13.91 -4.89
N LEU A 114 5.82 14.46 -6.12
CA LEU A 114 6.79 14.20 -7.19
C LEU A 114 8.18 14.79 -6.93
N ILE A 115 8.25 15.92 -6.24
CA ILE A 115 9.52 16.59 -5.93
C ILE A 115 10.06 16.21 -4.54
N ASN A 116 9.26 15.52 -3.75
CA ASN A 116 9.68 15.04 -2.43
C ASN A 116 10.57 13.80 -2.55
N ASP A 117 11.40 13.57 -1.53
CA ASP A 117 12.24 12.36 -1.44
C ASP A 117 11.37 11.09 -1.47
N GLU A 118 11.70 10.17 -2.37
CA GLU A 118 10.95 8.92 -2.57
C GLU A 118 10.89 8.07 -1.28
N LYS A 119 11.99 8.03 -0.53
CA LYS A 119 12.04 7.25 0.72
C LYS A 119 11.13 7.85 1.79
N SER A 120 11.09 9.18 1.88
CA SER A 120 10.16 9.89 2.77
C SER A 120 8.72 9.67 2.35
N ASN A 121 8.43 9.66 1.05
CA ASN A 121 7.10 9.34 0.55
C ASN A 121 6.66 7.91 0.94
N ILE A 122 7.57 6.94 0.91
CA ILE A 122 7.29 5.55 1.33
C ILE A 122 6.87 5.46 2.80
N ASP A 123 7.51 6.23 3.69
CA ASP A 123 7.27 6.15 5.14
C ASP A 123 5.89 6.67 5.56
N VAL A 124 5.29 7.56 4.76
CA VAL A 124 3.98 8.17 5.02
C VAL A 124 3.05 8.13 3.81
N ALA A 125 3.24 7.15 2.95
CA ALA A 125 2.43 6.96 1.75
C ALA A 125 0.93 6.87 2.08
N CYS A 126 0.10 7.43 1.21
CA CYS A 126 -1.35 7.24 1.28
C CYS A 126 -1.72 5.76 1.16
N GLY A 127 -1.06 5.06 0.25
CA GLY A 127 -1.10 3.62 0.08
C GLY A 127 0.22 3.10 -0.48
N THR A 128 0.34 1.79 -0.55
CA THR A 128 1.52 1.11 -1.08
C THR A 128 1.13 0.12 -2.15
N TYR A 129 2.01 -0.08 -3.13
CA TYR A 129 1.83 -1.10 -4.15
C TYR A 129 2.92 -2.16 -4.10
N PHE A 130 2.60 -3.33 -4.60
CA PHE A 130 3.51 -4.45 -4.81
C PHE A 130 3.23 -5.09 -6.17
N LEU A 131 4.26 -5.25 -6.99
CA LEU A 131 4.27 -6.02 -8.21
C LEU A 131 5.28 -7.15 -8.07
N GLY A 132 4.84 -8.37 -8.25
CA GLY A 132 5.70 -9.55 -8.16
C GLY A 132 5.35 -10.63 -9.15
N ILE A 133 6.24 -11.60 -9.29
CA ILE A 133 6.09 -12.78 -10.12
C ILE A 133 6.18 -14.04 -9.28
N LYS A 134 5.29 -15.00 -9.52
CA LYS A 134 5.40 -16.33 -8.92
C LYS A 134 6.57 -17.07 -9.59
N SER A 135 7.57 -17.47 -8.81
CA SER A 135 8.73 -18.22 -9.29
C SER A 135 8.99 -19.41 -8.36
N SER A 136 8.94 -20.62 -8.90
CA SER A 136 9.23 -21.84 -8.17
C SER A 136 10.64 -21.85 -7.59
N ASP A 137 11.62 -21.37 -8.34
CA ASP A 137 13.03 -21.28 -7.90
C ASP A 137 13.19 -20.30 -6.73
N TYR A 138 12.45 -19.19 -6.74
CA TYR A 138 12.49 -18.20 -5.67
C TYR A 138 11.83 -18.74 -4.39
N SER A 139 10.70 -19.44 -4.50
CA SER A 139 9.96 -19.96 -3.35
C SER A 139 10.68 -21.14 -2.67
N ASN A 140 11.46 -21.92 -3.43
CA ASN A 140 12.19 -23.08 -2.95
C ASN A 140 13.54 -22.74 -2.31
N LYS A 141 14.12 -21.57 -2.62
CA LYS A 141 15.27 -21.08 -1.86
C LYS A 141 14.82 -20.86 -0.42
N LYS A 142 15.46 -21.53 0.56
CA LYS A 142 15.39 -21.18 1.98
C LYS A 142 15.91 -19.74 2.11
N ILE A 143 15.04 -18.78 1.85
CA ILE A 143 15.38 -17.36 1.98
C ILE A 143 15.53 -17.15 3.48
N GLN A 144 16.78 -17.02 3.94
CA GLN A 144 17.04 -16.34 5.21
C GLN A 144 16.62 -14.86 4.99
N ILE A 145 15.32 -14.64 5.19
CA ILE A 145 14.74 -13.32 5.00
C ILE A 145 15.26 -12.44 6.14
N LYS A 146 16.28 -11.64 5.86
CA LYS A 146 16.68 -10.59 6.79
C LYS A 146 15.53 -9.58 6.82
N ILE A 147 14.74 -9.58 7.88
CA ILE A 147 13.56 -8.72 8.05
C ILE A 147 13.86 -7.27 7.67
N GLY A 148 15.03 -6.76 8.05
CA GLY A 148 15.47 -5.41 7.70
C GLY A 148 15.54 -5.10 6.21
N THR A 149 15.63 -6.08 5.30
CA THR A 149 15.70 -5.84 3.86
C THR A 149 14.35 -5.45 3.24
N PHE A 150 13.26 -5.61 3.98
CA PHE A 150 11.94 -5.19 3.53
C PHE A 150 11.70 -3.68 3.67
N TYR A 151 12.48 -3.00 4.49
CA TYR A 151 12.37 -1.55 4.65
C TYR A 151 13.13 -0.81 3.55
N LYS A 152 12.45 0.15 2.88
CA LYS A 152 13.00 1.01 1.83
C LYS A 152 12.81 2.50 2.12
N GLY A 153 12.29 2.87 3.28
CA GLY A 153 12.01 4.25 3.66
C GLY A 153 13.24 5.04 4.11
N ALA A 154 13.01 6.25 4.62
CA ALA A 154 14.05 7.22 4.98
C ALA A 154 14.66 6.99 6.37
N GLN A 155 14.00 6.24 7.27
CA GLN A 155 14.51 6.01 8.62
C GLN A 155 15.83 5.24 8.59
N LYS A 156 16.87 5.79 9.20
CA LYS A 156 18.15 5.09 9.34
C LYS A 156 18.01 3.93 10.33
N LYS A 157 18.64 2.81 10.00
CA LYS A 157 18.81 1.69 10.93
C LYS A 157 19.94 1.96 11.88
#